data_da97d49ba5aa8ae0c60af0f5869e8c78
#
_entry.id   da97d49ba5aa8ae0c60af0f5869e8c78
#
_cell.length_a   1.000
_cell.length_b   1.000
_cell.length_c   1.000
_cell.angle_alpha   90.00
_cell.angle_beta   90.00
_cell.angle_gamma   90.00
#
_symmetry.space_group_name_H-M   'P 1'
#
loop_
_entity.id
_entity.type
_entity.pdbx_description
1 polymer ?
#
loop_
_entity_poly.entity_id
_entity_poly.type
_entity_poly.pdbx_seq_one_letter_code
_entity_poly.pdbx_strand_id
1 'polypeptide(L)'
;MSLTDLQNLKAKRNRIIGMKKIDLMDIRPNTLNCFPQDDIEELKDNIFAEGLQKPLEVYQDGDHYILLGGHRRYNALVELLMEDKIDPDVNCIISAKPKDNADEELMIISSNAQRPMNDKLRLMLTQQLLNILESNPAKKPAGMETRQWIAGYLGCSARTVQKYINTLKGKKKEDFKEPSPKLEYAEGLLRDRLSTKVTITEKKITVSYTGIDDLNRVLDLMGALEKSEMLGEVKNV
;
A
#
# COMPACT_ATOMS: atom_id res chain seq x y z
N MET A 1 -3.15 18.21 6.75
CA MET A 1 -3.36 18.00 5.29
C MET A 1 -2.31 18.82 4.57
N SER A 2 -1.47 18.21 3.75
CA SER A 2 -0.38 18.92 3.04
C SER A 2 -0.94 19.69 1.83
N LEU A 3 -0.17 20.69 1.34
CA LEU A 3 -0.51 21.40 0.09
C LEU A 3 -0.66 20.42 -1.10
N THR A 4 0.12 19.34 -1.09
CA THR A 4 0.09 18.28 -2.09
C THR A 4 -1.23 17.49 -2.01
N ASP A 5 -1.72 17.22 -0.79
CA ASP A 5 -3.01 16.54 -0.58
C ASP A 5 -4.16 17.39 -1.11
N LEU A 6 -4.11 18.71 -0.88
CA LEU A 6 -5.11 19.65 -1.40
C LEU A 6 -5.09 19.76 -2.93
N GLN A 7 -3.90 19.73 -3.54
CA GLN A 7 -3.76 19.76 -5.00
C GLN A 7 -4.28 18.46 -5.63
N ASN A 8 -3.98 17.32 -5.04
CA ASN A 8 -4.49 16.02 -5.50
C ASN A 8 -6.02 15.92 -5.35
N LEU A 9 -6.58 16.43 -4.24
CA LEU A 9 -8.03 16.49 -4.04
C LEU A 9 -8.71 17.42 -5.06
N LYS A 10 -8.13 18.59 -5.35
CA LYS A 10 -8.62 19.49 -6.40
C LYS A 10 -8.57 18.85 -7.78
N ALA A 11 -7.44 18.20 -8.12
CA ALA A 11 -7.28 17.50 -9.40
C ALA A 11 -8.29 16.34 -9.53
N LYS A 12 -8.56 15.60 -8.47
CA LYS A 12 -9.59 14.54 -8.45
C LYS A 12 -10.99 15.12 -8.62
N ARG A 13 -11.32 16.21 -7.90
CA ARG A 13 -12.63 16.85 -7.97
C ARG A 13 -12.93 17.40 -9.37
N ASN A 14 -11.94 17.99 -10.04
CA ASN A 14 -12.10 18.54 -11.38
C ASN A 14 -12.24 17.47 -12.49
N ARG A 15 -12.03 16.20 -12.18
CA ARG A 15 -12.19 15.08 -13.11
C ARG A 15 -13.56 14.42 -13.06
N ILE A 16 -14.30 14.59 -11.97
CA ILE A 16 -15.64 14.02 -11.82
C ILE A 16 -16.62 14.83 -12.65
N ILE A 17 -17.29 14.14 -13.60
CA ILE A 17 -18.33 14.71 -14.46
C ILE A 17 -19.69 14.57 -13.79
N GLY A 18 -19.95 13.45 -13.14
CA GLY A 18 -21.25 13.17 -12.51
C GLY A 18 -21.34 11.77 -11.92
N MET A 19 -22.56 11.38 -11.57
CA MET A 19 -22.89 10.03 -11.12
C MET A 19 -24.02 9.47 -12.00
N LYS A 20 -23.94 8.19 -12.33
CA LYS A 20 -24.94 7.48 -13.14
C LYS A 20 -25.03 6.04 -12.69
N LYS A 21 -26.23 5.43 -12.82
CA LYS A 21 -26.37 3.97 -12.81
C LYS A 21 -25.97 3.42 -14.16
N ILE A 22 -25.15 2.37 -14.15
CA ILE A 22 -24.57 1.75 -15.35
C ILE A 22 -24.74 0.24 -15.18
N ASP A 23 -25.14 -0.43 -16.26
CA ASP A 23 -25.15 -1.88 -16.31
C ASP A 23 -23.72 -2.41 -16.10
N LEU A 24 -23.54 -3.33 -15.17
CA LEU A 24 -22.26 -3.91 -14.81
C LEU A 24 -21.58 -4.59 -16.02
N MET A 25 -22.36 -5.09 -16.96
CA MET A 25 -21.90 -5.73 -18.19
C MET A 25 -21.29 -4.73 -19.18
N ASP A 26 -21.65 -3.45 -19.10
CA ASP A 26 -21.06 -2.37 -19.90
C ASP A 26 -19.72 -1.88 -19.33
N ILE A 27 -19.35 -2.33 -18.12
CA ILE A 27 -18.10 -1.93 -17.45
C ILE A 27 -17.02 -2.96 -17.73
N ARG A 28 -15.86 -2.49 -18.17
CA ARG A 28 -14.66 -3.31 -18.42
C ARG A 28 -13.59 -3.03 -17.39
N PRO A 29 -12.95 -4.09 -16.83
CA PRO A 29 -11.79 -3.90 -15.96
C PRO A 29 -10.66 -3.21 -16.69
N ASN A 30 -9.92 -2.37 -15.99
CA ASN A 30 -8.75 -1.70 -16.55
C ASN A 30 -7.52 -2.59 -16.47
N THR A 31 -6.87 -2.84 -17.62
CA THR A 31 -5.67 -3.68 -17.72
C THR A 31 -4.42 -3.05 -17.10
N LEU A 32 -4.41 -1.72 -16.90
CA LEU A 32 -3.31 -1.01 -16.24
C LEU A 32 -3.37 -1.10 -14.71
N ASN A 33 -4.41 -1.74 -14.16
CA ASN A 33 -4.52 -1.90 -12.72
C ASN A 33 -3.52 -2.91 -12.18
N CYS A 34 -2.53 -2.44 -11.42
CA CYS A 34 -1.47 -3.24 -10.81
C CYS A 34 -1.72 -3.60 -9.33
N PHE A 35 -2.85 -3.20 -8.77
CA PHE A 35 -3.18 -3.46 -7.37
C PHE A 35 -3.75 -4.86 -7.18
N PRO A 36 -3.39 -5.56 -6.06
CA PRO A 36 -3.95 -6.88 -5.74
C PRO A 36 -5.48 -6.87 -5.67
N GLN A 37 -6.11 -7.93 -6.17
CA GLN A 37 -7.56 -8.10 -6.23
C GLN A 37 -8.07 -9.20 -5.29
N ASP A 38 -7.21 -9.72 -4.43
CA ASP A 38 -7.46 -10.84 -3.53
C ASP A 38 -8.46 -10.50 -2.42
N ASP A 39 -8.94 -11.51 -1.71
CA ASP A 39 -9.82 -11.42 -0.52
C ASP A 39 -11.10 -10.62 -0.77
N ILE A 40 -11.90 -11.04 -1.75
CA ILE A 40 -13.17 -10.38 -2.06
C ILE A 40 -14.40 -10.98 -1.34
N GLU A 41 -14.27 -12.13 -0.69
CA GLU A 41 -15.41 -12.84 -0.06
C GLU A 41 -16.10 -11.97 1.00
N GLU A 42 -15.35 -11.47 2.00
CA GLU A 42 -15.91 -10.59 3.02
C GLU A 42 -16.53 -9.31 2.41
N LEU A 43 -15.90 -8.77 1.37
CA LEU A 43 -16.40 -7.60 0.66
C LEU A 43 -17.69 -7.92 -0.11
N LYS A 44 -17.80 -9.11 -0.69
CA LYS A 44 -18.99 -9.61 -1.38
C LYS A 44 -20.17 -9.74 -0.40
N ASP A 45 -19.92 -10.36 0.76
CA ASP A 45 -20.94 -10.50 1.80
C ASP A 45 -21.43 -9.15 2.31
N ASN A 46 -20.52 -8.20 2.54
CA ASN A 46 -20.86 -6.84 2.95
C ASN A 46 -21.68 -6.10 1.88
N ILE A 47 -21.29 -6.23 0.60
CA ILE A 47 -22.06 -5.62 -0.51
C ILE A 47 -23.44 -6.24 -0.64
N PHE A 48 -23.57 -7.55 -0.45
CA PHE A 48 -24.86 -8.22 -0.47
C PHE A 48 -25.77 -7.76 0.67
N ALA A 49 -25.23 -7.63 1.89
CA ALA A 49 -25.99 -7.25 3.07
C ALA A 49 -26.37 -5.76 3.10
N GLU A 50 -25.48 -4.86 2.73
CA GLU A 50 -25.61 -3.41 2.92
C GLU A 50 -25.72 -2.61 1.61
N GLY A 51 -25.55 -3.28 0.47
CA GLY A 51 -25.45 -2.64 -0.83
C GLY A 51 -24.07 -1.99 -1.09
N LEU A 52 -23.91 -1.46 -2.29
CA LEU A 52 -22.68 -0.78 -2.71
C LEU A 52 -22.54 0.60 -2.03
N GLN A 53 -21.84 0.68 -0.91
CA GLN A 53 -21.65 1.91 -0.13
C GLN A 53 -20.78 2.97 -0.86
N LYS A 54 -19.79 2.54 -1.62
CA LYS A 54 -18.92 3.43 -2.42
C LYS A 54 -19.09 3.10 -3.89
N PRO A 55 -19.52 4.05 -4.74
CA PRO A 55 -19.67 3.86 -6.17
C PRO A 55 -18.38 3.39 -6.84
N LEU A 56 -18.49 2.68 -7.96
CA LEU A 56 -17.36 2.43 -8.87
C LEU A 56 -16.95 3.75 -9.52
N GLU A 57 -15.68 3.92 -9.87
CA GLU A 57 -15.18 5.07 -10.62
C GLU A 57 -14.81 4.61 -12.03
N VAL A 58 -15.45 5.20 -13.04
CA VAL A 58 -15.31 4.80 -14.44
C VAL A 58 -15.16 6.01 -15.35
N TYR A 59 -14.64 5.82 -16.58
CA TYR A 59 -14.79 6.78 -17.67
C TYR A 59 -15.42 6.11 -18.87
N GLN A 60 -16.08 6.90 -19.70
CA GLN A 60 -16.72 6.40 -20.93
C GLN A 60 -15.71 6.27 -22.05
N ASP A 61 -15.70 5.13 -22.73
CA ASP A 61 -14.88 4.84 -23.91
C ASP A 61 -15.75 4.19 -25.00
N GLY A 62 -16.26 5.02 -25.94
CA GLY A 62 -17.24 4.59 -26.90
C GLY A 62 -18.55 4.16 -26.26
N ASP A 63 -18.98 2.92 -26.52
CA ASP A 63 -20.23 2.36 -26.05
C ASP A 63 -20.11 1.66 -24.68
N HIS A 64 -18.92 1.64 -24.08
CA HIS A 64 -18.68 0.99 -22.79
C HIS A 64 -17.94 1.92 -21.82
N TYR A 65 -17.75 1.45 -20.60
CA TYR A 65 -17.09 2.17 -19.52
C TYR A 65 -15.85 1.41 -19.08
N ILE A 66 -14.76 2.13 -18.83
CA ILE A 66 -13.50 1.57 -18.30
C ILE A 66 -13.37 1.90 -16.83
N LEU A 67 -13.07 0.89 -16.02
CA LEU A 67 -12.94 1.01 -14.58
C LEU A 67 -11.64 1.70 -14.18
N LEU A 68 -11.73 2.81 -13.43
CA LEU A 68 -10.58 3.53 -12.86
C LEU A 68 -10.38 3.19 -11.38
N GLY A 69 -11.45 2.94 -10.66
CA GLY A 69 -11.39 2.65 -9.24
C GLY A 69 -12.49 1.73 -8.76
N GLY A 70 -12.18 0.91 -7.74
CA GLY A 70 -13.14 -0.03 -7.18
C GLY A 70 -13.06 -1.44 -7.78
N HIS A 71 -11.94 -1.87 -8.34
CA HIS A 71 -11.76 -3.18 -8.98
C HIS A 71 -12.22 -4.37 -8.10
N ARG A 72 -11.86 -4.38 -6.80
CA ARG A 72 -12.36 -5.44 -5.89
C ARG A 72 -13.87 -5.43 -5.74
N ARG A 73 -14.48 -4.23 -5.67
CA ARG A 73 -15.96 -4.09 -5.62
C ARG A 73 -16.60 -4.55 -6.93
N TYR A 74 -15.99 -4.20 -8.06
CA TYR A 74 -16.43 -4.68 -9.36
C TYR A 74 -16.42 -6.22 -9.43
N ASN A 75 -15.32 -6.86 -9.01
CA ASN A 75 -15.23 -8.33 -9.00
C ASN A 75 -16.31 -8.96 -8.09
N ALA A 76 -16.48 -8.41 -6.88
CA ALA A 76 -17.53 -8.86 -5.96
C ALA A 76 -18.95 -8.70 -6.55
N LEU A 77 -19.22 -7.57 -7.21
CA LEU A 77 -20.51 -7.32 -7.88
C LEU A 77 -20.73 -8.28 -9.06
N VAL A 78 -19.71 -8.58 -9.86
CA VAL A 78 -19.81 -9.56 -10.96
C VAL A 78 -20.16 -10.94 -10.40
N GLU A 79 -19.53 -11.39 -9.32
CA GLU A 79 -19.87 -12.67 -8.69
C GLU A 79 -21.32 -12.67 -8.15
N LEU A 80 -21.74 -11.61 -7.45
CA LEU A 80 -23.11 -11.49 -6.97
C LEU A 80 -24.14 -11.47 -8.10
N LEU A 81 -23.83 -10.83 -9.22
CA LEU A 81 -24.68 -10.83 -10.41
C LEU A 81 -24.77 -12.22 -11.04
N MET A 82 -23.66 -12.97 -11.12
CA MET A 82 -23.64 -14.36 -11.62
C MET A 82 -24.43 -15.32 -10.70
N GLU A 83 -24.56 -14.97 -9.43
CA GLU A 83 -25.36 -15.70 -8.44
C GLU A 83 -26.84 -15.26 -8.40
N ASP A 84 -27.26 -14.38 -9.30
CA ASP A 84 -28.62 -13.77 -9.35
C ASP A 84 -29.04 -13.06 -8.03
N LYS A 85 -28.04 -12.53 -7.28
CA LYS A 85 -28.26 -11.89 -5.98
C LYS A 85 -28.47 -10.39 -6.03
N ILE A 86 -28.12 -9.74 -7.14
CA ILE A 86 -28.23 -8.27 -7.33
C ILE A 86 -28.71 -7.94 -8.73
N ASP A 87 -29.26 -6.73 -8.87
CA ASP A 87 -29.56 -6.14 -10.17
C ASP A 87 -28.28 -5.73 -10.91
N PRO A 88 -28.28 -5.74 -12.26
CA PRO A 88 -27.11 -5.38 -13.04
C PRO A 88 -26.72 -3.90 -12.92
N ASP A 89 -27.67 -3.01 -12.60
CA ASP A 89 -27.46 -1.57 -12.54
C ASP A 89 -26.73 -1.13 -11.26
N VAL A 90 -25.52 -0.62 -11.39
CA VAL A 90 -24.68 -0.19 -10.27
C VAL A 90 -24.37 1.31 -10.31
N ASN A 91 -24.27 1.92 -9.13
CA ASN A 91 -23.91 3.34 -9.01
C ASN A 91 -22.44 3.55 -9.38
N CYS A 92 -22.19 4.45 -10.34
CA CYS A 92 -20.86 4.80 -10.82
C CYS A 92 -20.63 6.30 -10.77
N ILE A 93 -19.40 6.69 -10.41
CA ILE A 93 -18.89 8.04 -10.60
C ILE A 93 -18.25 8.09 -12.00
N ILE A 94 -18.72 9.02 -12.83
CA ILE A 94 -18.17 9.23 -14.17
C ILE A 94 -17.05 10.25 -14.07
N SER A 95 -15.86 9.83 -14.43
CA SER A 95 -14.68 10.68 -14.54
C SER A 95 -14.43 11.06 -16.00
N ALA A 96 -13.77 12.20 -16.22
CA ALA A 96 -13.31 12.59 -17.54
C ALA A 96 -12.36 11.53 -18.10
N LYS A 97 -12.47 11.25 -19.42
CA LYS A 97 -11.56 10.33 -20.10
C LYS A 97 -10.11 10.80 -19.93
N PRO A 98 -9.16 9.90 -19.57
CA PRO A 98 -7.75 10.22 -19.53
C PRO A 98 -7.25 10.77 -20.86
N LYS A 99 -6.28 11.68 -20.82
CA LYS A 99 -5.72 12.27 -22.05
C LYS A 99 -4.75 11.33 -22.74
N ASP A 100 -4.07 10.51 -21.97
CA ASP A 100 -3.08 9.52 -22.39
C ASP A 100 -2.96 8.40 -21.34
N ASN A 101 -2.23 7.34 -21.65
CA ASN A 101 -1.99 6.20 -20.75
C ASN A 101 -1.37 6.63 -19.41
N ALA A 102 -0.47 7.63 -19.43
CA ALA A 102 0.14 8.13 -18.21
C ALA A 102 -0.88 8.80 -17.28
N ASP A 103 -1.84 9.57 -17.81
CA ASP A 103 -2.94 10.11 -17.04
C ASP A 103 -3.82 8.99 -16.47
N GLU A 104 -4.08 7.95 -17.26
CA GLU A 104 -4.89 6.81 -16.82
C GLU A 104 -4.22 6.05 -15.66
N GLU A 105 -2.93 5.73 -15.78
CA GLU A 105 -2.16 5.11 -14.71
C GLU A 105 -2.16 5.98 -13.43
N LEU A 106 -1.95 7.29 -13.57
CA LEU A 106 -1.99 8.22 -12.45
C LEU A 106 -3.39 8.29 -11.79
N MET A 107 -4.46 8.18 -12.57
CA MET A 107 -5.83 8.12 -12.05
C MET A 107 -6.07 6.84 -11.26
N ILE A 108 -5.61 5.69 -11.75
CA ILE A 108 -5.72 4.40 -11.06
C ILE A 108 -4.93 4.42 -9.74
N ILE A 109 -3.67 4.89 -9.75
CA ILE A 109 -2.84 5.01 -8.55
C ILE A 109 -3.52 5.94 -7.54
N SER A 110 -4.01 7.10 -7.99
CA SER A 110 -4.69 8.07 -7.13
C SER A 110 -5.98 7.53 -6.51
N SER A 111 -6.77 6.72 -7.24
CA SER A 111 -7.99 6.10 -6.72
C SER A 111 -7.73 5.07 -5.62
N ASN A 112 -6.53 4.50 -5.60
CA ASN A 112 -6.07 3.52 -4.61
C ASN A 112 -5.18 4.11 -3.50
N ALA A 113 -4.91 5.42 -3.49
CA ALA A 113 -4.00 6.06 -2.53
C ALA A 113 -4.39 5.89 -1.04
N GLN A 114 -5.66 5.62 -0.76
CA GLN A 114 -6.17 5.40 0.60
C GLN A 114 -6.03 3.94 1.08
N ARG A 115 -5.60 3.02 0.20
CA ARG A 115 -5.42 1.61 0.58
C ARG A 115 -4.14 1.44 1.40
N PRO A 116 -4.16 0.56 2.42
CA PRO A 116 -2.91 0.13 3.05
C PRO A 116 -1.98 -0.47 1.98
N MET A 117 -0.75 0.00 1.93
CA MET A 117 0.26 -0.47 0.97
C MET A 117 1.46 -1.02 1.74
N ASN A 118 1.89 -2.22 1.39
CA ASN A 118 3.16 -2.77 1.88
C ASN A 118 4.35 -2.15 1.13
N ASP A 119 5.56 -2.36 1.62
CA ASP A 119 6.78 -1.78 1.04
C ASP A 119 7.06 -2.29 -0.38
N LYS A 120 6.72 -3.54 -0.68
CA LYS A 120 6.88 -4.12 -2.03
C LYS A 120 6.01 -3.40 -3.05
N LEU A 121 4.75 -3.16 -2.73
CA LEU A 121 3.82 -2.43 -3.60
C LEU A 121 4.27 -0.97 -3.77
N ARG A 122 4.68 -0.30 -2.67
CA ARG A 122 5.20 1.08 -2.75
C ARG A 122 6.46 1.18 -3.60
N LEU A 123 7.36 0.22 -3.52
CA LEU A 123 8.57 0.17 -4.35
C LEU A 123 8.21 0.04 -5.83
N MET A 124 7.30 -0.88 -6.17
CA MET A 124 6.80 -1.09 -7.52
C MET A 124 6.14 0.18 -8.08
N LEU A 125 5.22 0.79 -7.31
CA LEU A 125 4.56 2.04 -7.71
C LEU A 125 5.55 3.22 -7.83
N THR A 126 6.60 3.26 -6.98
CA THR A 126 7.67 4.25 -7.12
C THR A 126 8.38 4.12 -8.46
N GLN A 127 8.70 2.90 -8.89
CA GLN A 127 9.30 2.65 -10.21
C GLN A 127 8.36 3.07 -11.34
N GLN A 128 7.08 2.70 -11.26
CA GLN A 128 6.08 3.08 -12.27
C GLN A 128 5.93 4.59 -12.38
N LEU A 129 5.84 5.31 -11.26
CA LEU A 129 5.76 6.77 -11.24
C LEU A 129 7.04 7.45 -11.78
N LEU A 130 8.22 6.85 -11.57
CA LEU A 130 9.46 7.33 -12.19
C LEU A 130 9.43 7.14 -13.71
N ASN A 131 9.00 5.99 -14.20
CA ASN A 131 8.87 5.70 -15.63
C ASN A 131 7.89 6.69 -16.32
N ILE A 132 6.76 6.99 -15.64
CA ILE A 132 5.82 8.01 -16.11
C ILE A 132 6.51 9.38 -16.26
N LEU A 133 7.34 9.78 -15.30
CA LEU A 133 8.06 11.06 -15.36
C LEU A 133 9.17 11.08 -16.40
N GLU A 134 9.82 9.95 -16.66
CA GLU A 134 10.83 9.84 -17.72
C GLU A 134 10.19 10.02 -19.11
N SER A 135 9.02 9.41 -19.33
CA SER A 135 8.27 9.52 -20.58
C SER A 135 7.53 10.85 -20.72
N ASN A 136 7.05 11.41 -19.61
CA ASN A 136 6.20 12.60 -19.56
C ASN A 136 6.60 13.55 -18.41
N PRO A 137 7.71 14.29 -18.53
CA PRO A 137 8.19 15.17 -17.45
C PRO A 137 7.19 16.25 -17.04
N ALA A 138 6.31 16.67 -17.96
CA ALA A 138 5.28 17.68 -17.73
C ALA A 138 4.17 17.25 -16.75
N LYS A 139 4.06 15.94 -16.43
CA LYS A 139 3.10 15.44 -15.41
C LYS A 139 3.42 15.91 -13.99
N LYS A 140 4.67 16.28 -13.75
CA LYS A 140 5.10 16.85 -12.47
C LYS A 140 5.06 18.38 -12.54
N PRO A 141 4.43 19.07 -11.55
CA PRO A 141 4.45 20.54 -11.49
C PRO A 141 5.87 21.11 -11.47
N ALA A 142 6.09 22.21 -12.18
CA ALA A 142 7.38 22.92 -12.16
C ALA A 142 7.78 23.30 -10.71
N GLY A 143 9.05 23.15 -10.39
CA GLY A 143 9.58 23.44 -9.06
C GLY A 143 9.31 22.38 -7.97
N MET A 144 8.44 21.39 -8.20
CA MET A 144 8.20 20.33 -7.24
C MET A 144 9.29 19.25 -7.35
N GLU A 145 9.84 18.82 -6.20
CA GLU A 145 10.78 17.69 -6.18
C GLU A 145 10.09 16.37 -6.55
N THR A 146 10.78 15.51 -7.29
CA THR A 146 10.25 14.20 -7.71
C THR A 146 9.79 13.34 -6.53
N ARG A 147 10.57 13.31 -5.43
CA ARG A 147 10.20 12.56 -4.22
C ARG A 147 8.93 13.09 -3.55
N GLN A 148 8.67 14.40 -3.60
CA GLN A 148 7.46 15.00 -3.05
C GLN A 148 6.24 14.68 -3.91
N TRP A 149 6.41 14.73 -5.23
CA TRP A 149 5.36 14.38 -6.18
C TRP A 149 4.93 12.91 -6.01
N ILE A 150 5.88 11.98 -5.97
CA ILE A 150 5.62 10.54 -5.75
C ILE A 150 4.97 10.31 -4.38
N ALA A 151 5.45 10.98 -3.33
CA ALA A 151 4.92 10.86 -1.97
C ALA A 151 3.41 11.20 -1.90
N GLY A 152 2.96 12.17 -2.70
CA GLY A 152 1.55 12.54 -2.81
C GLY A 152 0.67 11.41 -3.36
N TYR A 153 1.18 10.59 -4.29
CA TYR A 153 0.46 9.42 -4.82
C TYR A 153 0.48 8.22 -3.86
N LEU A 154 1.58 8.01 -3.14
CA LEU A 154 1.77 6.84 -2.28
C LEU A 154 1.25 7.02 -0.85
N GLY A 155 0.79 8.23 -0.48
CA GLY A 155 0.33 8.53 0.87
C GLY A 155 1.42 8.32 1.94
N CYS A 156 2.70 8.58 1.62
CA CYS A 156 3.82 8.42 2.53
C CYS A 156 4.76 9.63 2.51
N SER A 157 5.78 9.64 3.38
CA SER A 157 6.71 10.77 3.44
C SER A 157 7.67 10.80 2.25
N ALA A 158 8.10 12.00 1.82
CA ALA A 158 9.13 12.16 0.80
C ALA A 158 10.46 11.48 1.18
N ARG A 159 10.76 11.36 2.49
CA ARG A 159 11.91 10.60 3.01
C ARG A 159 11.78 9.10 2.73
N THR A 160 10.57 8.55 2.88
CA THR A 160 10.28 7.15 2.56
C THR A 160 10.45 6.89 1.06
N VAL A 161 9.90 7.77 0.23
CA VAL A 161 10.08 7.69 -1.23
C VAL A 161 11.56 7.76 -1.62
N GLN A 162 12.35 8.63 -0.97
CA GLN A 162 13.80 8.71 -1.25
C GLN A 162 14.52 7.40 -0.97
N LYS A 163 14.10 6.63 0.05
CA LYS A 163 14.65 5.28 0.30
C LYS A 163 14.34 4.34 -0.88
N TYR A 164 13.09 4.34 -1.38
CA TYR A 164 12.71 3.51 -2.53
C TYR A 164 13.48 3.90 -3.79
N ILE A 165 13.62 5.21 -4.07
CA ILE A 165 14.43 5.69 -5.20
C ILE A 165 15.89 5.23 -5.09
N ASN A 166 16.48 5.28 -3.88
CA ASN A 166 17.85 4.83 -3.66
C ASN A 166 17.98 3.31 -3.84
N THR A 167 17.01 2.53 -3.41
CA THR A 167 16.93 1.08 -3.63
C THR A 167 16.89 0.77 -5.13
N LEU A 168 16.00 1.44 -5.88
CA LEU A 168 15.86 1.25 -7.33
C LEU A 168 17.13 1.65 -8.10
N LYS A 169 17.84 2.68 -7.66
CA LYS A 169 19.13 3.12 -8.27
C LYS A 169 20.32 2.24 -7.88
N GLY A 170 20.10 1.16 -7.17
CA GLY A 170 21.18 0.27 -6.71
C GLY A 170 22.14 0.91 -5.69
N LYS A 171 21.75 2.06 -5.11
CA LYS A 171 22.60 2.80 -4.14
C LYS A 171 22.58 2.22 -2.73
N LYS A 172 21.82 1.14 -2.46
CA LYS A 172 21.90 0.35 -1.23
C LYS A 172 21.58 -1.12 -1.51
N LYS A 173 22.60 -1.90 -1.80
CA LYS A 173 22.55 -3.36 -1.66
C LYS A 173 22.70 -3.82 -0.18
N GLU A 174 22.69 -2.90 0.81
CA GLU A 174 23.06 -3.26 2.17
C GLU A 174 21.90 -3.54 3.14
N ASP A 175 20.65 -3.19 2.82
CA ASP A 175 19.53 -3.34 3.77
C ASP A 175 18.42 -4.31 3.34
N PHE A 176 18.54 -4.96 2.17
CA PHE A 176 17.63 -6.04 1.70
C PHE A 176 18.45 -7.22 1.17
N LYS A 177 19.46 -7.66 1.90
CA LYS A 177 19.89 -9.04 1.80
C LYS A 177 18.78 -9.87 2.43
N GLU A 178 18.20 -10.78 1.65
CA GLU A 178 17.44 -11.88 2.24
C GLU A 178 18.35 -12.48 3.31
N PRO A 179 17.89 -12.62 4.56
CA PRO A 179 18.70 -13.24 5.59
C PRO A 179 19.17 -14.59 5.04
N SER A 180 20.46 -14.88 5.16
CA SER A 180 20.92 -16.18 4.72
C SER A 180 20.11 -17.24 5.46
N PRO A 181 19.76 -18.40 4.84
CA PRO A 181 18.97 -19.44 5.50
C PRO A 181 19.50 -19.84 6.88
N LYS A 182 20.83 -19.70 7.07
CA LYS A 182 21.49 -19.92 8.37
C LYS A 182 21.15 -18.84 9.41
N LEU A 183 21.05 -17.57 9.01
CA LEU A 183 20.69 -16.48 9.93
C LEU A 183 19.21 -16.53 10.29
N GLU A 184 18.35 -16.89 9.34
CA GLU A 184 16.91 -17.07 9.55
C GLU A 184 16.62 -18.23 10.50
N TYR A 185 17.35 -19.34 10.36
CA TYR A 185 17.30 -20.47 11.30
C TYR A 185 17.76 -20.06 12.71
N ALA A 186 18.89 -19.33 12.82
CA ALA A 186 19.40 -18.84 14.10
C ALA A 186 18.45 -17.82 14.74
N GLU A 187 17.81 -16.98 13.94
CA GLU A 187 16.79 -16.03 14.39
C GLU A 187 15.57 -16.76 14.97
N GLY A 188 15.11 -17.82 14.30
CA GLY A 188 14.02 -18.68 14.78
C GLY A 188 14.36 -19.32 16.14
N LEU A 189 15.53 -19.95 16.25
CA LEU A 189 15.97 -20.57 17.51
C LEU A 189 16.03 -19.57 18.68
N LEU A 190 16.57 -18.38 18.46
CA LEU A 190 16.64 -17.34 19.50
C LEU A 190 15.26 -16.77 19.83
N ARG A 191 14.40 -16.60 18.83
CA ARG A 191 13.02 -16.14 19.05
C ARG A 191 12.24 -17.12 19.93
N ASP A 192 12.34 -18.42 19.62
CA ASP A 192 11.67 -19.48 20.38
C ASP A 192 12.20 -19.56 21.82
N ARG A 193 13.52 -19.50 21.99
CA ARG A 193 14.16 -19.56 23.31
C ARG A 193 13.87 -18.34 24.17
N LEU A 194 13.90 -17.15 23.60
CA LEU A 194 13.72 -15.87 24.33
C LEU A 194 12.26 -15.44 24.42
N SER A 195 11.36 -16.09 23.66
CA SER A 195 9.93 -15.74 23.56
C SER A 195 9.71 -14.25 23.31
N THR A 196 10.55 -13.65 22.44
CA THR A 196 10.48 -12.23 22.05
C THR A 196 10.96 -12.04 20.63
N LYS A 197 10.68 -10.85 20.07
CA LYS A 197 11.13 -10.51 18.71
C LYS A 197 12.66 -10.36 18.66
N VAL A 198 13.29 -11.23 17.90
CA VAL A 198 14.72 -11.19 17.60
C VAL A 198 14.91 -10.87 16.13
N THR A 199 15.94 -10.11 15.80
CA THR A 199 16.37 -9.86 14.41
C THR A 199 17.87 -10.02 14.33
N ILE A 200 18.34 -10.89 13.41
CA ILE A 200 19.77 -11.18 13.19
C ILE A 200 20.20 -10.65 11.83
N THR A 201 21.24 -9.86 11.81
CA THR A 201 21.94 -9.42 10.59
C THR A 201 23.38 -9.92 10.63
N GLU A 202 24.13 -9.83 9.52
CA GLU A 202 25.55 -10.26 9.46
C GLU A 202 26.44 -9.63 10.54
N LYS A 203 26.03 -8.49 11.10
CA LYS A 203 26.86 -7.71 12.04
C LYS A 203 26.18 -7.39 13.36
N LYS A 204 24.91 -7.74 13.54
CA LYS A 204 24.13 -7.30 14.70
C LYS A 204 23.00 -8.28 15.02
N ILE A 205 22.84 -8.58 16.30
CA ILE A 205 21.66 -9.23 16.87
C ILE A 205 20.87 -8.16 17.62
N THR A 206 19.59 -8.03 17.34
CA THR A 206 18.67 -7.13 18.02
C THR A 206 17.59 -7.96 18.71
N VAL A 207 17.48 -7.82 20.02
CA VAL A 207 16.42 -8.44 20.83
C VAL A 207 15.51 -7.32 21.31
N SER A 208 14.20 -7.45 21.10
CA SER A 208 13.20 -6.48 21.53
C SER A 208 12.67 -6.89 22.91
N TYR A 209 12.38 -5.90 23.76
CA TYR A 209 11.77 -6.11 25.07
C TYR A 209 10.76 -4.99 25.37
N THR A 210 9.79 -5.24 26.24
CA THR A 210 8.65 -4.35 26.50
C THR A 210 8.75 -3.57 27.83
N GLY A 211 9.78 -3.80 28.62
CA GLY A 211 10.00 -3.13 29.92
C GLY A 211 11.15 -3.76 30.67
N ILE A 212 11.47 -3.23 31.87
CA ILE A 212 12.60 -3.69 32.70
C ILE A 212 12.43 -5.15 33.10
N ASP A 213 11.22 -5.56 33.48
CA ASP A 213 10.94 -6.95 33.91
C ASP A 213 11.15 -7.92 32.73
N ASP A 214 10.70 -7.54 31.54
CA ASP A 214 10.92 -8.35 30.32
C ASP A 214 12.39 -8.38 29.91
N LEU A 215 13.11 -7.28 30.09
CA LEU A 215 14.58 -7.24 29.88
C LEU A 215 15.30 -8.18 30.85
N ASN A 216 14.96 -8.15 32.13
CA ASN A 216 15.52 -9.06 33.14
C ASN A 216 15.26 -10.53 32.78
N ARG A 217 14.03 -10.87 32.35
CA ARG A 217 13.67 -12.21 31.86
C ARG A 217 14.54 -12.63 30.67
N VAL A 218 14.72 -11.74 29.69
CA VAL A 218 15.53 -12.01 28.50
C VAL A 218 17.01 -12.22 28.88
N LEU A 219 17.56 -11.38 29.76
CA LEU A 219 18.95 -11.48 30.23
C LEU A 219 19.18 -12.77 31.03
N ASP A 220 18.23 -13.17 31.90
CA ASP A 220 18.28 -14.44 32.62
C ASP A 220 18.29 -15.64 31.67
N LEU A 221 17.37 -15.65 30.67
CA LEU A 221 17.31 -16.70 29.65
C LEU A 221 18.59 -16.78 28.77
N MET A 222 19.30 -15.66 28.61
CA MET A 222 20.59 -15.59 27.91
C MET A 222 21.75 -16.02 28.83
N GLY A 223 21.52 -16.21 30.13
CA GLY A 223 22.56 -16.49 31.11
C GLY A 223 23.49 -15.31 31.37
N ALA A 224 23.00 -14.08 31.15
CA ALA A 224 23.78 -12.86 31.30
C ALA A 224 23.62 -12.21 32.68
N LEU A 225 22.71 -12.70 33.52
CA LEU A 225 22.50 -12.24 34.90
C LEU A 225 22.82 -13.36 35.90
N GLU A 226 23.64 -13.06 36.88
CA GLU A 226 23.68 -13.84 38.10
C GLU A 226 22.42 -13.51 38.93
N LYS A 227 21.87 -14.49 39.68
CA LYS A 227 20.57 -14.39 40.41
C LYS A 227 20.43 -13.18 41.35
N SER A 228 21.52 -12.45 41.63
CA SER A 228 21.59 -11.26 42.49
C SER A 228 21.58 -9.91 41.75
N GLU A 229 21.58 -9.88 40.42
CA GLU A 229 21.82 -8.69 39.58
C GLU A 229 20.63 -8.24 38.77
N MET A 230 19.39 -8.46 39.23
CA MET A 230 18.22 -7.98 38.46
C MET A 230 18.21 -6.45 38.35
N LEU A 231 18.09 -5.94 37.14
CA LEU A 231 17.96 -4.51 36.87
C LEU A 231 16.67 -3.97 37.51
N GLY A 232 16.78 -3.12 38.48
CA GLY A 232 15.67 -2.57 39.26
C GLY A 232 15.90 -2.65 40.77
N GLU A 233 16.82 -3.48 41.26
CA GLU A 233 17.24 -3.54 42.67
C GLU A 233 18.53 -2.78 42.99
N VAL A 234 19.09 -2.04 42.02
CA VAL A 234 20.24 -1.16 42.27
C VAL A 234 19.77 -0.01 43.13
N LYS A 235 19.94 -0.17 44.46
CA LYS A 235 19.79 0.90 45.44
C LYS A 235 20.70 2.05 45.04
N ASN A 236 20.12 3.26 44.94
CA ASN A 236 20.87 4.50 44.84
C ASN A 236 21.99 4.51 45.91
N VAL A 237 23.22 4.55 45.46
CA VAL A 237 24.38 4.97 46.24
C VAL A 237 24.70 6.41 45.87
#